data_390629ead5ecf7b92d7247b958a10c22
#
_entry.id   390629ead5ecf7b92d7247b958a10c22
#
_cell.length_a   1.000
_cell.length_b   1.000
_cell.length_c   1.000
_cell.angle_alpha   90.00
_cell.angle_beta   90.00
_cell.angle_gamma   90.00
#
_symmetry.space_group_name_H-M   'P 1'
#
loop_
_entity.id
_entity.type
_entity.pdbx_description
1 polymer ?
#
loop_
_entity_poly.entity_id
_entity_poly.type
_entity_poly.pdbx_seq_one_letter_code
_entity_poly.pdbx_strand_id
1 'polypeptide(L)'
;MIGGKKNIWNQTLDHTVSELLADKMELEYQYEELLRKYEEQQYQKEKIDQLHENTRRLKHDMKNHMLVLANYLNQENVYEAKQYLSKVLDKLNHIYTYIETGNAVLNSCINTKLEMAHQMGITFKAEIENLSFSKLGSIDLTALLMNLLDNALEASGKEERKEIQIQIIKKRGYETILVKNFISNSVLQYNKDLKTTKTQNGEEHGYGLVQIKSIVEMYYGMIDIYEEEGWFCCFIAFPLSD
;
A
#
# COMPACT_ATOMS: atom_id res chain seq x y z
N MET A 1 -17.50 76.68 -2.99
CA MET A 1 -17.60 75.74 -1.84
C MET A 1 -18.32 74.41 -2.14
N ILE A 2 -18.52 73.99 -3.40
CA ILE A 2 -19.26 72.73 -3.74
C ILE A 2 -18.30 71.57 -4.03
N GLY A 3 -17.03 71.82 -4.39
CA GLY A 3 -16.06 70.78 -4.75
C GLY A 3 -15.50 69.94 -3.57
N GLY A 4 -15.38 70.53 -2.37
CA GLY A 4 -14.80 69.85 -1.21
C GLY A 4 -15.72 68.80 -0.58
N LYS A 5 -17.03 68.97 -0.62
CA LYS A 5 -17.97 68.01 -0.05
C LYS A 5 -18.08 66.76 -0.90
N LYS A 6 -17.99 66.83 -2.23
CA LYS A 6 -18.03 65.69 -3.14
C LYS A 6 -16.83 64.75 -2.98
N ASN A 7 -15.65 65.30 -2.66
CA ASN A 7 -14.42 64.53 -2.46
C ASN A 7 -14.42 63.75 -1.14
N ILE A 8 -15.01 64.33 -0.08
CA ILE A 8 -15.13 63.67 1.25
C ILE A 8 -16.11 62.51 1.16
N TRP A 9 -17.25 62.69 0.45
CA TRP A 9 -18.26 61.62 0.24
C TRP A 9 -17.68 60.44 -0.55
N ASN A 10 -16.91 60.67 -1.62
CA ASN A 10 -16.27 59.61 -2.39
C ASN A 10 -15.22 58.86 -1.56
N GLN A 11 -14.40 59.54 -0.76
CA GLN A 11 -13.42 58.89 0.11
C GLN A 11 -14.05 58.04 1.23
N THR A 12 -15.19 58.52 1.79
CA THR A 12 -15.93 57.73 2.80
C THR A 12 -16.58 56.53 2.17
N LEU A 13 -17.12 56.66 0.95
CA LEU A 13 -17.75 55.55 0.20
C LEU A 13 -16.69 54.49 -0.16
N ASP A 14 -15.53 54.88 -0.68
CA ASP A 14 -14.42 54.00 -1.03
C ASP A 14 -13.87 53.22 0.20
N HIS A 15 -13.79 53.92 1.38
CA HIS A 15 -13.41 53.28 2.62
C HIS A 15 -14.41 52.21 3.07
N THR A 16 -15.72 52.55 3.04
CA THR A 16 -16.79 51.62 3.42
C THR A 16 -16.87 50.39 2.47
N VAL A 17 -16.68 50.64 1.16
CA VAL A 17 -16.63 49.55 0.17
C VAL A 17 -15.42 48.64 0.42
N SER A 18 -14.26 49.22 0.75
CA SER A 18 -13.06 48.43 1.06
C SER A 18 -13.22 47.58 2.32
N GLU A 19 -13.85 48.12 3.38
CA GLU A 19 -14.20 47.38 4.59
C GLU A 19 -15.17 46.22 4.29
N LEU A 20 -16.25 46.48 3.55
CA LEU A 20 -17.21 45.44 3.17
C LEU A 20 -16.59 44.34 2.30
N LEU A 21 -15.62 44.66 1.44
CA LEU A 21 -14.89 43.70 0.65
C LEU A 21 -13.96 42.85 1.54
N ALA A 22 -13.30 43.46 2.51
CA ALA A 22 -12.46 42.74 3.45
C ALA A 22 -13.29 41.77 4.32
N ASP A 23 -14.40 42.22 4.87
CA ASP A 23 -15.32 41.39 5.65
C ASP A 23 -15.89 40.22 4.82
N LYS A 24 -16.22 40.50 3.54
CA LYS A 24 -16.69 39.46 2.61
C LYS A 24 -15.59 38.38 2.38
N MET A 25 -14.35 38.81 2.13
CA MET A 25 -13.25 37.88 1.91
C MET A 25 -12.97 37.02 3.16
N GLU A 26 -13.02 37.63 4.35
CA GLU A 26 -12.88 36.92 5.62
C GLU A 26 -13.98 35.87 5.82
N LEU A 27 -15.23 36.24 5.52
CA LEU A 27 -16.37 35.34 5.62
C LEU A 27 -16.27 34.18 4.60
N GLU A 28 -15.84 34.46 3.37
CA GLU A 28 -15.60 33.42 2.34
C GLU A 28 -14.50 32.45 2.82
N TYR A 29 -13.41 32.95 3.38
CA TYR A 29 -12.33 32.12 3.94
C TYR A 29 -12.84 31.22 5.09
N GLN A 30 -13.60 31.80 6.02
CA GLN A 30 -14.17 31.04 7.15
C GLN A 30 -15.16 29.96 6.66
N TYR A 31 -15.93 30.27 5.62
CA TYR A 31 -16.86 29.32 5.01
C TYR A 31 -16.13 28.15 4.35
N GLU A 32 -15.05 28.41 3.60
CA GLU A 32 -14.22 27.36 2.99
C GLU A 32 -13.53 26.48 4.04
N GLU A 33 -13.03 27.09 5.12
CA GLU A 33 -12.45 26.34 6.24
C GLU A 33 -13.47 25.43 6.93
N LEU A 34 -14.69 25.94 7.12
CA LEU A 34 -15.78 25.16 7.71
C LEU A 34 -16.21 24.00 6.81
N LEU A 35 -16.30 24.22 5.49
CA LEU A 35 -16.59 23.16 4.53
C LEU A 35 -15.54 22.06 4.57
N ARG A 36 -14.26 22.42 4.58
CA ARG A 36 -13.17 21.45 4.67
C ARG A 36 -13.24 20.61 5.95
N LYS A 37 -13.50 21.26 7.09
CA LYS A 37 -13.69 20.55 8.36
C LYS A 37 -14.89 19.61 8.34
N TYR A 38 -15.97 20.03 7.70
CA TYR A 38 -17.17 19.21 7.54
C TYR A 38 -16.89 17.97 6.67
N GLU A 39 -16.20 18.13 5.55
CA GLU A 39 -15.84 17.02 4.66
C GLU A 39 -14.90 16.02 5.37
N GLU A 40 -13.93 16.53 6.13
CA GLU A 40 -13.03 15.71 6.94
C GLU A 40 -13.78 14.91 8.01
N GLN A 41 -14.76 15.54 8.69
CA GLN A 41 -15.62 14.86 9.66
C GLN A 41 -16.49 13.78 9.01
N GLN A 42 -17.06 14.04 7.84
CA GLN A 42 -17.83 13.04 7.09
C GLN A 42 -16.96 11.84 6.69
N TYR A 43 -15.77 12.09 6.18
CA TYR A 43 -14.81 11.03 5.85
C TYR A 43 -14.44 10.17 7.07
N GLN A 44 -14.17 10.79 8.21
CA GLN A 44 -13.87 10.07 9.46
C GLN A 44 -15.06 9.24 9.94
N LYS A 45 -16.28 9.79 9.83
CA LYS A 45 -17.51 9.09 10.18
C LYS A 45 -17.71 7.85 9.31
N GLU A 46 -17.57 7.98 7.99
CA GLU A 46 -17.69 6.84 7.08
C GLU A 46 -16.68 5.74 7.40
N LYS A 47 -15.46 6.13 7.75
CA LYS A 47 -14.40 5.18 8.14
C LYS A 47 -14.74 4.45 9.43
N ILE A 48 -15.32 5.14 10.42
CA ILE A 48 -15.80 4.55 11.67
C ILE A 48 -16.96 3.59 11.40
N ASP A 49 -17.92 3.98 10.57
CA ASP A 49 -19.07 3.15 10.23
C ASP A 49 -18.62 1.85 9.50
N GLN A 50 -17.67 1.96 8.59
CA GLN A 50 -17.04 0.79 7.94
C GLN A 50 -16.34 -0.13 8.94
N LEU A 51 -15.61 0.43 9.90
CA LEU A 51 -14.96 -0.34 10.96
C LEU A 51 -15.97 -1.07 11.84
N HIS A 52 -17.06 -0.39 12.21
CA HIS A 52 -18.16 -1.00 12.98
C HIS A 52 -18.83 -2.15 12.23
N GLU A 53 -19.10 -1.97 10.93
CA GLU A 53 -19.71 -3.01 10.11
C GLU A 53 -18.77 -4.24 9.98
N ASN A 54 -17.48 -4.02 9.74
CA ASN A 54 -16.49 -5.09 9.68
C ASN A 54 -16.37 -5.84 11.03
N THR A 55 -16.38 -5.11 12.14
CA THR A 55 -16.36 -5.69 13.48
C THR A 55 -17.62 -6.52 13.74
N ARG A 56 -18.77 -6.05 13.31
CA ARG A 56 -20.05 -6.79 13.45
C ARG A 56 -20.03 -8.08 12.64
N ARG A 57 -19.54 -8.05 11.40
CA ARG A 57 -19.37 -9.24 10.56
C ARG A 57 -18.42 -10.24 11.21
N LEU A 58 -17.25 -9.77 11.65
CA LEU A 58 -16.27 -10.63 12.33
C LEU A 58 -16.85 -11.30 13.57
N LYS A 59 -17.58 -10.55 14.41
CA LYS A 59 -18.26 -11.10 15.59
C LYS A 59 -19.30 -12.17 15.21
N HIS A 60 -20.07 -11.94 14.16
CA HIS A 60 -21.06 -12.89 13.64
C HIS A 60 -20.38 -14.17 13.16
N ASP A 61 -19.31 -14.06 12.39
CA ASP A 61 -18.59 -15.21 11.83
C ASP A 61 -17.89 -16.01 12.93
N MET A 62 -17.27 -15.35 13.90
CA MET A 62 -16.71 -16.00 15.10
C MET A 62 -17.77 -16.78 15.87
N LYS A 63 -18.95 -16.19 16.08
CA LYS A 63 -20.07 -16.90 16.74
C LYS A 63 -20.47 -18.15 15.97
N ASN A 64 -20.55 -18.08 14.65
CA ASN A 64 -20.89 -19.23 13.82
C ASN A 64 -19.81 -20.32 13.91
N HIS A 65 -18.53 -19.96 13.88
CA HIS A 65 -17.45 -20.92 14.06
C HIS A 65 -17.51 -21.61 15.44
N MET A 66 -17.81 -20.87 16.52
CA MET A 66 -17.96 -21.43 17.86
C MET A 66 -19.17 -22.39 17.95
N LEU A 67 -20.30 -22.07 17.28
CA LEU A 67 -21.46 -22.95 17.23
C LEU A 67 -21.18 -24.28 16.52
N VAL A 68 -20.42 -24.24 15.41
CA VAL A 68 -20.01 -25.46 14.69
C VAL A 68 -19.10 -26.32 15.56
N LEU A 69 -18.11 -25.71 16.24
CA LEU A 69 -17.23 -26.43 17.17
C LEU A 69 -18.01 -27.06 18.33
N ALA A 70 -18.93 -26.31 18.93
CA ALA A 70 -19.79 -26.84 20.01
C ALA A 70 -20.62 -28.04 19.52
N ASN A 71 -21.13 -28.01 18.30
CA ASN A 71 -21.90 -29.11 17.74
C ASN A 71 -21.07 -30.38 17.55
N TYR A 72 -19.83 -30.27 17.00
CA TYR A 72 -18.92 -31.41 16.89
C TYR A 72 -18.57 -32.00 18.29
N LEU A 73 -18.33 -31.16 19.28
CA LEU A 73 -18.02 -31.61 20.64
C LEU A 73 -19.21 -32.30 21.31
N ASN A 74 -20.44 -31.78 21.13
CA ASN A 74 -21.68 -32.40 21.66
C ASN A 74 -21.97 -33.76 21.04
N GLN A 75 -21.49 -34.00 19.81
CA GLN A 75 -21.58 -35.29 19.14
C GLN A 75 -20.39 -36.21 19.45
N GLU A 76 -19.55 -35.86 20.41
CA GLU A 76 -18.31 -36.57 20.79
C GLU A 76 -17.32 -36.77 19.63
N ASN A 77 -17.48 -36.01 18.53
CA ASN A 77 -16.64 -36.07 17.35
C ASN A 77 -15.41 -35.15 17.48
N VAL A 78 -14.52 -35.54 18.40
CA VAL A 78 -13.33 -34.75 18.74
C VAL A 78 -12.36 -34.60 17.56
N TYR A 79 -12.30 -35.58 16.66
CA TYR A 79 -11.42 -35.51 15.49
C TYR A 79 -11.85 -34.41 14.52
N GLU A 80 -13.11 -34.35 14.15
CA GLU A 80 -13.65 -33.30 13.27
C GLU A 80 -13.57 -31.92 13.93
N ALA A 81 -13.84 -31.83 15.25
CA ALA A 81 -13.67 -30.58 15.99
C ALA A 81 -12.23 -30.05 15.90
N LYS A 82 -11.21 -30.93 16.05
CA LYS A 82 -9.79 -30.54 15.92
C LYS A 82 -9.45 -30.10 14.49
N GLN A 83 -9.92 -30.84 13.47
CA GLN A 83 -9.71 -30.47 12.08
C GLN A 83 -10.35 -29.12 11.74
N TYR A 84 -11.58 -28.89 12.20
CA TYR A 84 -12.29 -27.64 11.98
C TYR A 84 -11.59 -26.47 12.69
N LEU A 85 -11.15 -26.67 13.94
CA LEU A 85 -10.41 -25.67 14.70
C LEU A 85 -9.11 -25.28 14.00
N SER A 86 -8.35 -26.28 13.48
CA SER A 86 -7.13 -26.01 12.70
C SER A 86 -7.42 -25.14 11.49
N LYS A 87 -8.45 -25.45 10.71
CA LYS A 87 -8.88 -24.65 9.55
C LYS A 87 -9.27 -23.22 9.94
N VAL A 88 -9.96 -23.05 11.07
CA VAL A 88 -10.35 -21.72 11.58
C VAL A 88 -9.13 -20.94 12.04
N LEU A 89 -8.17 -21.59 12.74
CA LEU A 89 -6.93 -20.97 13.17
C LEU A 89 -6.05 -20.58 11.98
N ASP A 90 -5.94 -21.46 10.98
CA ASP A 90 -5.22 -21.12 9.75
C ASP A 90 -5.84 -19.88 9.07
N LYS A 91 -7.17 -19.86 8.96
CA LYS A 91 -7.89 -18.71 8.41
C LYS A 91 -7.70 -17.43 9.22
N LEU A 92 -7.69 -17.53 10.55
CA LEU A 92 -7.41 -16.40 11.45
C LEU A 92 -5.95 -15.94 11.35
N ASN A 93 -4.99 -16.86 11.29
CA ASN A 93 -3.59 -16.54 11.11
C ASN A 93 -3.35 -15.80 9.79
N HIS A 94 -4.08 -16.14 8.73
CA HIS A 94 -4.04 -15.41 7.45
C HIS A 94 -4.67 -14.01 7.53
N ILE A 95 -5.70 -13.82 8.35
CA ILE A 95 -6.30 -12.49 8.59
C ILE A 95 -5.38 -11.61 9.45
N TYR A 96 -4.57 -12.20 10.34
CA TYR A 96 -3.68 -11.48 11.25
C TYR A 96 -2.24 -11.32 10.74
N THR A 97 -1.88 -11.86 9.57
CA THR A 97 -0.60 -11.55 8.94
C THR A 97 -0.65 -10.19 8.22
N TYR A 98 -1.38 -9.24 8.79
CA TYR A 98 -1.40 -7.87 8.30
C TYR A 98 -0.09 -7.20 8.73
N ILE A 99 0.67 -6.79 7.74
CA ILE A 99 1.91 -6.05 7.97
C ILE A 99 1.55 -4.60 8.24
N GLU A 100 1.93 -4.11 9.41
CA GLU A 100 1.75 -2.72 9.80
C GLU A 100 3.12 -2.07 10.00
N THR A 101 3.47 -1.15 9.11
CA THR A 101 4.81 -0.54 9.04
C THR A 101 4.81 0.94 9.39
N GLY A 102 3.67 1.53 9.79
CA GLY A 102 3.56 2.98 9.95
C GLY A 102 3.52 3.77 8.63
N ASN A 103 3.81 3.14 7.48
CA ASN A 103 3.71 3.74 6.16
C ASN A 103 2.50 3.15 5.41
N ALA A 104 1.48 3.98 5.16
CA ALA A 104 0.23 3.55 4.54
C ALA A 104 0.42 2.95 3.14
N VAL A 105 1.40 3.41 2.36
CA VAL A 105 1.71 2.89 1.02
C VAL A 105 2.30 1.49 1.11
N LEU A 106 3.30 1.28 2.00
CA LEU A 106 3.87 -0.04 2.24
C LEU A 106 2.78 -1.02 2.70
N ASN A 107 1.98 -0.61 3.69
CA ASN A 107 0.89 -1.43 4.23
C ASN A 107 -0.07 -1.87 3.12
N SER A 108 -0.54 -0.93 2.31
CA SER A 108 -1.50 -1.20 1.23
C SER A 108 -0.92 -2.14 0.18
N CYS A 109 0.27 -1.81 -0.36
CA CYS A 109 0.88 -2.58 -1.44
C CYS A 109 1.22 -4.01 -0.99
N ILE A 110 1.88 -4.15 0.17
CA ILE A 110 2.37 -5.44 0.62
C ILE A 110 1.23 -6.35 1.04
N ASN A 111 0.25 -5.84 1.80
CA ASN A 111 -0.89 -6.65 2.22
C ASN A 111 -1.75 -7.12 1.04
N THR A 112 -1.95 -6.27 0.02
CA THR A 112 -2.63 -6.68 -1.21
C THR A 112 -1.89 -7.82 -1.92
N LYS A 113 -0.57 -7.74 -2.03
CA LYS A 113 0.23 -8.77 -2.70
C LYS A 113 0.40 -10.04 -1.86
N LEU A 114 0.43 -9.92 -0.55
CA LEU A 114 0.42 -11.05 0.37
C LEU A 114 -0.88 -11.86 0.24
N GLU A 115 -2.02 -11.17 0.15
CA GLU A 115 -3.32 -11.84 -0.08
C GLU A 115 -3.35 -12.56 -1.44
N MET A 116 -2.86 -11.93 -2.51
CA MET A 116 -2.73 -12.56 -3.83
C MET A 116 -1.81 -13.77 -3.79
N ALA A 117 -0.65 -13.66 -3.13
CA ALA A 117 0.29 -14.77 -2.95
C ALA A 117 -0.39 -15.96 -2.27
N HIS A 118 -1.15 -15.70 -1.22
CA HIS A 118 -1.91 -16.73 -0.52
C HIS A 118 -2.93 -17.42 -1.42
N GLN A 119 -3.71 -16.66 -2.20
CA GLN A 119 -4.69 -17.22 -3.17
C GLN A 119 -4.01 -18.10 -4.23
N MET A 120 -2.78 -17.80 -4.59
CA MET A 120 -1.95 -18.57 -5.53
C MET A 120 -1.19 -19.74 -4.88
N GLY A 121 -1.32 -19.95 -3.57
CA GLY A 121 -0.58 -20.96 -2.81
C GLY A 121 0.92 -20.66 -2.71
N ILE A 122 1.32 -19.38 -2.76
CA ILE A 122 2.71 -18.94 -2.65
C ILE A 122 3.03 -18.62 -1.20
N THR A 123 4.11 -19.20 -0.66
CA THR A 123 4.64 -18.84 0.66
C THR A 123 5.28 -17.47 0.58
N PHE A 124 4.74 -16.50 1.32
CA PHE A 124 5.23 -15.13 1.35
C PHE A 124 5.85 -14.82 2.72
N LYS A 125 7.15 -14.50 2.76
CA LYS A 125 7.87 -14.10 3.96
C LYS A 125 8.22 -12.62 3.88
N ALA A 126 7.98 -11.86 4.95
CA ALA A 126 8.26 -10.44 5.00
C ALA A 126 9.03 -10.07 6.26
N GLU A 127 10.10 -9.31 6.08
CA GLU A 127 10.87 -8.65 7.13
C GLU A 127 10.90 -7.16 6.82
N ILE A 128 10.15 -6.36 7.58
CA ILE A 128 9.92 -4.96 7.25
C ILE A 128 10.11 -4.10 8.49
N GLU A 129 11.05 -3.20 8.42
CA GLU A 129 11.22 -2.13 9.40
C GLU A 129 10.25 -0.98 9.10
N ASN A 130 9.97 -0.18 10.12
CA ASN A 130 9.17 1.03 9.98
C ASN A 130 9.99 2.11 9.27
N LEU A 131 9.84 2.21 7.94
CA LEU A 131 10.55 3.15 7.08
C LEU A 131 9.57 4.10 6.40
N SER A 132 9.98 5.36 6.27
CA SER A 132 9.12 6.39 5.69
C SER A 132 9.24 6.52 4.17
N PHE A 133 10.41 6.18 3.59
CA PHE A 133 10.75 6.50 2.20
C PHE A 133 10.43 7.97 1.87
N SER A 134 10.80 8.87 2.78
CA SER A 134 10.38 10.27 2.74
C SER A 134 10.77 11.04 1.48
N LYS A 135 11.78 10.54 0.76
CA LYS A 135 12.21 11.12 -0.54
C LYS A 135 11.35 10.65 -1.71
N LEU A 136 10.69 9.50 -1.61
CA LEU A 136 9.87 8.94 -2.69
C LEU A 136 8.45 9.47 -2.61
N GLY A 137 7.92 9.94 -3.74
CA GLY A 137 6.49 10.23 -3.86
C GLY A 137 5.65 8.97 -3.64
N SER A 138 4.50 9.10 -2.99
CA SER A 138 3.61 7.94 -2.72
C SER A 138 3.20 7.19 -3.98
N ILE A 139 3.03 7.89 -5.11
CA ILE A 139 2.68 7.30 -6.40
C ILE A 139 3.84 6.44 -6.91
N ASP A 140 5.07 6.97 -6.85
CA ASP A 140 6.26 6.27 -7.34
C ASP A 140 6.61 5.08 -6.45
N LEU A 141 6.51 5.22 -5.13
CA LEU A 141 6.68 4.09 -4.20
C LEU A 141 5.64 3.00 -4.44
N THR A 142 4.38 3.38 -4.70
CA THR A 142 3.33 2.42 -5.07
C THR A 142 3.69 1.70 -6.37
N ALA A 143 4.04 2.43 -7.43
CA ALA A 143 4.39 1.86 -8.72
C ALA A 143 5.61 0.93 -8.61
N LEU A 144 6.62 1.32 -7.85
CA LEU A 144 7.82 0.52 -7.60
C LEU A 144 7.48 -0.83 -6.94
N LEU A 145 6.78 -0.79 -5.80
CA LEU A 145 6.43 -1.98 -5.03
C LEU A 145 5.49 -2.91 -5.78
N MET A 146 4.48 -2.35 -6.45
CA MET A 146 3.53 -3.14 -7.22
C MET A 146 4.25 -3.90 -8.35
N ASN A 147 5.11 -3.22 -9.13
CA ASN A 147 5.88 -3.87 -10.21
C ASN A 147 6.85 -4.93 -9.68
N LEU A 148 7.56 -4.66 -8.57
CA LEU A 148 8.48 -5.64 -7.97
C LEU A 148 7.74 -6.90 -7.53
N LEU A 149 6.64 -6.73 -6.80
CA LEU A 149 5.88 -7.85 -6.25
C LEU A 149 5.08 -8.59 -7.31
N ASP A 150 4.56 -7.90 -8.34
CA ASP A 150 3.90 -8.56 -9.48
C ASP A 150 4.87 -9.46 -10.25
N ASN A 151 6.08 -9.00 -10.48
CA ASN A 151 7.11 -9.80 -11.13
C ASN A 151 7.45 -11.05 -10.29
N ALA A 152 7.57 -10.90 -8.98
CA ALA A 152 7.86 -12.02 -8.09
C ALA A 152 6.70 -13.03 -8.01
N LEU A 153 5.44 -12.55 -7.95
CA LEU A 153 4.24 -13.39 -7.93
C LEU A 153 4.11 -14.20 -9.22
N GLU A 154 4.30 -13.54 -10.37
CA GLU A 154 4.22 -14.19 -11.67
C GLU A 154 5.32 -15.26 -11.85
N ALA A 155 6.54 -14.95 -11.44
CA ALA A 155 7.65 -15.90 -11.50
C ALA A 155 7.41 -17.10 -10.58
N SER A 156 7.07 -16.84 -9.30
CA SER A 156 6.81 -17.92 -8.31
C SER A 156 5.60 -18.76 -8.67
N GLY A 157 4.59 -18.19 -9.34
CA GLY A 157 3.40 -18.95 -9.77
C GLY A 157 3.71 -20.09 -10.74
N LYS A 158 4.84 -20.02 -11.45
CA LYS A 158 5.29 -21.01 -12.45
C LYS A 158 6.22 -22.09 -11.84
N GLU A 159 6.68 -21.90 -10.61
CA GLU A 159 7.62 -22.80 -9.94
C GLU A 159 6.88 -23.88 -9.12
N GLU A 160 7.53 -25.03 -8.91
CA GLU A 160 7.02 -26.05 -7.98
C GLU A 160 7.15 -25.57 -6.53
N ARG A 161 8.32 -25.01 -6.17
CA ARG A 161 8.54 -24.32 -4.90
C ARG A 161 8.13 -22.88 -5.02
N LYS A 162 6.91 -22.58 -4.60
CA LYS A 162 6.32 -21.25 -4.63
C LYS A 162 6.69 -20.47 -3.39
N GLU A 163 7.74 -19.68 -3.46
CA GLU A 163 8.21 -18.89 -2.31
C GLU A 163 8.70 -17.50 -2.73
N ILE A 164 8.25 -16.49 -2.00
CA ILE A 164 8.67 -15.09 -2.13
C ILE A 164 9.15 -14.59 -0.77
N GLN A 165 10.22 -13.80 -0.78
CA GLN A 165 10.72 -13.11 0.40
C GLN A 165 10.86 -11.62 0.07
N ILE A 166 10.36 -10.76 0.96
CA ILE A 166 10.59 -9.31 0.90
C ILE A 166 11.30 -8.86 2.17
N GLN A 167 12.34 -8.06 2.01
CA GLN A 167 13.03 -7.40 3.11
C GLN A 167 13.08 -5.91 2.84
N ILE A 168 12.59 -5.11 3.77
CA ILE A 168 12.63 -3.65 3.73
C ILE A 168 13.25 -3.16 5.02
N ILE A 169 14.51 -2.73 4.96
CA ILE A 169 15.29 -2.37 6.15
C ILE A 169 16.15 -1.12 5.89
N LYS A 170 16.51 -0.45 6.97
CA LYS A 170 17.51 0.62 6.94
C LYS A 170 18.90 0.03 7.15
N LYS A 171 19.81 0.26 6.21
CA LYS A 171 21.17 -0.28 6.28
C LYS A 171 22.19 0.71 5.74
N ARG A 172 23.21 1.04 6.56
CA ARG A 172 24.38 1.85 6.17
C ARG A 172 24.04 3.19 5.47
N GLY A 173 23.03 3.88 5.97
CA GLY A 173 22.62 5.17 5.37
C GLY A 173 21.67 5.06 4.17
N TYR A 174 21.11 3.88 3.93
CA TYR A 174 20.14 3.64 2.85
C TYR A 174 18.86 3.01 3.39
N GLU A 175 17.73 3.35 2.79
CA GLU A 175 16.50 2.58 2.84
C GLU A 175 16.56 1.54 1.72
N THR A 176 16.47 0.26 2.06
CA THR A 176 16.66 -0.82 1.10
C THR A 176 15.41 -1.66 0.93
N ILE A 177 15.16 -2.10 -0.29
CA ILE A 177 14.11 -3.05 -0.66
C ILE A 177 14.79 -4.22 -1.34
N LEU A 178 14.60 -5.42 -0.82
CA LEU A 178 15.03 -6.66 -1.43
C LEU A 178 13.83 -7.57 -1.63
N VAL A 179 13.54 -7.91 -2.87
CA VAL A 179 12.52 -8.90 -3.22
C VAL A 179 13.23 -10.11 -3.84
N LYS A 180 12.92 -11.28 -3.31
CA LYS A 180 13.46 -12.56 -3.79
C LYS A 180 12.31 -13.50 -4.13
N ASN A 181 12.43 -14.21 -5.23
CA ASN A 181 11.57 -15.34 -5.55
C ASN A 181 12.42 -16.56 -5.89
N PHE A 182 11.94 -17.74 -5.47
CA PHE A 182 12.62 -18.98 -5.80
C PHE A 182 12.55 -19.25 -7.31
N ILE A 183 13.64 -19.78 -7.87
CA ILE A 183 13.77 -20.21 -9.27
C ILE A 183 14.42 -21.57 -9.36
N SER A 184 13.87 -22.47 -10.16
CA SER A 184 14.43 -23.80 -10.44
C SER A 184 15.55 -23.73 -11.48
N ASN A 185 15.48 -22.77 -12.40
CA ASN A 185 16.45 -22.56 -13.47
C ASN A 185 16.88 -21.10 -13.52
N SER A 186 18.15 -20.88 -13.89
CA SER A 186 18.66 -19.52 -14.02
C SER A 186 17.93 -18.74 -15.09
N VAL A 187 17.38 -17.59 -14.73
CA VAL A 187 16.74 -16.63 -15.64
C VAL A 187 17.79 -15.81 -16.37
N LEU A 188 18.83 -15.36 -15.64
CA LEU A 188 19.89 -14.50 -16.18
C LEU A 188 20.79 -15.21 -17.20
N GLN A 189 20.92 -16.53 -17.12
CA GLN A 189 21.67 -17.32 -18.10
C GLN A 189 21.01 -17.27 -19.49
N TYR A 190 19.67 -17.29 -19.54
CA TYR A 190 18.89 -17.34 -20.78
C TYR A 190 18.36 -15.97 -21.23
N ASN A 191 18.23 -15.00 -20.31
CA ASN A 191 17.70 -13.67 -20.57
C ASN A 191 18.49 -12.60 -19.80
N LYS A 192 19.76 -12.39 -20.21
CA LYS A 192 20.67 -11.42 -19.56
C LYS A 192 20.13 -10.01 -19.54
N ASP A 193 19.42 -9.60 -20.58
CA ASP A 193 18.88 -8.25 -20.72
C ASP A 193 17.52 -8.09 -19.99
N LEU A 194 17.00 -9.18 -19.40
CA LEU A 194 15.68 -9.23 -18.76
C LEU A 194 14.57 -8.68 -19.66
N LYS A 195 14.67 -8.97 -20.96
CA LYS A 195 13.63 -8.62 -21.92
C LYS A 195 12.37 -9.41 -21.60
N THR A 196 11.23 -8.73 -21.70
CA THR A 196 9.94 -9.37 -21.42
C THR A 196 9.70 -10.55 -22.36
N THR A 197 9.25 -11.67 -21.82
CA THR A 197 8.79 -12.84 -22.56
C THR A 197 7.25 -12.83 -22.74
N LYS A 198 6.58 -11.75 -22.39
CA LYS A 198 5.12 -11.63 -22.42
C LYS A 198 4.64 -11.35 -23.83
N THR A 199 4.37 -12.40 -24.60
CA THR A 199 3.62 -12.39 -25.85
C THR A 199 2.32 -13.16 -25.66
N GLN A 200 1.29 -12.54 -25.07
CA GLN A 200 -0.09 -12.98 -25.20
C GLN A 200 -0.98 -11.77 -25.46
N ASN A 201 -1.69 -11.81 -26.60
CA ASN A 201 -2.71 -10.85 -27.05
C ASN A 201 -2.26 -9.45 -27.49
N GLY A 202 -1.06 -9.29 -28.06
CA GLY A 202 -0.74 -8.05 -28.82
C GLY A 202 -0.53 -6.77 -27.99
N GLU A 203 -0.58 -6.83 -26.66
CA GLU A 203 -0.20 -5.74 -25.78
C GLU A 203 1.15 -6.02 -25.15
N GLU A 204 2.09 -5.10 -25.39
CA GLU A 204 3.45 -5.16 -24.84
C GLU A 204 3.43 -4.97 -23.31
N HIS A 205 3.43 -6.05 -22.54
CA HIS A 205 3.52 -6.02 -21.09
C HIS A 205 4.98 -6.21 -20.62
N GLY A 206 5.88 -5.30 -21.04
CA GLY A 206 7.30 -5.34 -20.67
C GLY A 206 7.78 -4.13 -19.85
N TYR A 207 6.89 -3.26 -19.48
CA TYR A 207 7.23 -1.96 -18.88
C TYR A 207 7.61 -2.00 -17.39
N GLY A 208 7.29 -3.08 -16.64
CA GLY A 208 7.48 -3.13 -15.19
C GLY A 208 8.93 -2.89 -14.76
N LEU A 209 9.90 -3.60 -15.35
CA LEU A 209 11.32 -3.44 -15.01
C LEU A 209 11.88 -2.10 -15.50
N VAL A 210 11.44 -1.62 -16.66
CA VAL A 210 11.80 -0.30 -17.16
C VAL A 210 11.31 0.80 -16.23
N GLN A 211 10.08 0.69 -15.75
CA GLN A 211 9.50 1.62 -14.78
C GLN A 211 10.23 1.59 -13.43
N ILE A 212 10.57 0.39 -12.94
CA ILE A 212 11.38 0.22 -11.73
C ILE A 212 12.71 0.98 -11.88
N LYS A 213 13.46 0.74 -12.95
CA LYS A 213 14.75 1.40 -13.21
C LYS A 213 14.60 2.92 -13.31
N SER A 214 13.59 3.40 -14.03
CA SER A 214 13.31 4.83 -14.16
C SER A 214 13.02 5.51 -12.83
N ILE A 215 12.22 4.88 -11.96
CA ILE A 215 11.95 5.39 -10.62
C ILE A 215 13.24 5.41 -9.78
N VAL A 216 14.00 4.32 -9.78
CA VAL A 216 15.25 4.24 -9.03
C VAL A 216 16.23 5.33 -9.44
N GLU A 217 16.40 5.57 -10.73
CA GLU A 217 17.26 6.64 -11.28
C GLU A 217 16.75 8.04 -10.89
N MET A 218 15.45 8.27 -10.97
CA MET A 218 14.82 9.56 -10.61
C MET A 218 15.13 9.97 -9.16
N TYR A 219 15.23 9.00 -8.26
CA TYR A 219 15.48 9.23 -6.84
C TYR A 219 16.94 8.93 -6.42
N TYR A 220 17.86 8.93 -7.37
CA TYR A 220 19.30 8.68 -7.16
C TYR A 220 19.57 7.38 -6.39
N GLY A 221 18.72 6.38 -6.58
CA GLY A 221 18.86 5.07 -5.98
C GLY A 221 19.81 4.17 -6.78
N MET A 222 20.03 2.99 -6.22
CA MET A 222 20.78 1.92 -6.87
C MET A 222 19.86 0.71 -7.03
N ILE A 223 19.99 0.00 -8.15
CA ILE A 223 19.30 -1.27 -8.38
C ILE A 223 20.34 -2.32 -8.79
N ASP A 224 20.23 -3.51 -8.18
CA ASP A 224 21.02 -4.68 -8.56
C ASP A 224 20.09 -5.89 -8.71
N ILE A 225 20.29 -6.65 -9.78
CA ILE A 225 19.51 -7.85 -10.08
C ILE A 225 20.48 -8.99 -10.27
N TYR A 226 20.36 -10.01 -9.43
CA TYR A 226 21.27 -11.13 -9.40
C TYR A 226 20.57 -12.42 -9.01
N GLU A 227 21.29 -13.54 -9.16
CA GLU A 227 20.83 -14.84 -8.72
C GLU A 227 21.80 -15.41 -7.68
N GLU A 228 21.25 -15.96 -6.60
CA GLU A 228 22.03 -16.54 -5.51
C GLU A 228 21.27 -17.73 -4.93
N GLU A 229 21.93 -18.89 -4.86
CA GLU A 229 21.42 -20.11 -4.21
C GLU A 229 19.99 -20.52 -4.62
N GLY A 230 19.64 -20.37 -5.90
CA GLY A 230 18.31 -20.69 -6.41
C GLY A 230 17.26 -19.60 -6.17
N TRP A 231 17.71 -18.39 -5.87
CA TRP A 231 16.85 -17.21 -5.74
C TRP A 231 17.17 -16.19 -6.83
N PHE A 232 16.12 -15.68 -7.45
CA PHE A 232 16.21 -14.46 -8.24
C PHE A 232 16.00 -13.28 -7.30
N CYS A 233 16.95 -12.37 -7.26
CA CYS A 233 17.01 -11.27 -6.31
C CYS A 233 16.94 -9.93 -7.04
N CYS A 234 16.05 -9.05 -6.60
CA CYS A 234 16.02 -7.64 -7.01
C CYS A 234 16.26 -6.77 -5.77
N PHE A 235 17.42 -6.15 -5.71
CA PHE A 235 17.85 -5.28 -4.62
C PHE A 235 17.80 -3.82 -5.07
N ILE A 236 17.18 -2.97 -4.25
CA ILE A 236 17.09 -1.52 -4.48
C ILE A 236 17.51 -0.81 -3.20
N ALA A 237 18.25 0.28 -3.35
CA ALA A 237 18.68 1.12 -2.24
C ALA A 237 18.51 2.59 -2.57
N PHE A 238 17.86 3.34 -1.67
CA PHE A 238 17.71 4.79 -1.75
C PHE A 238 18.51 5.45 -0.63
N PRO A 239 19.30 6.51 -0.93
CA PRO A 239 20.05 7.21 0.09
C PRO A 239 19.10 7.92 1.05
N LEU A 240 19.37 7.80 2.36
CA LEU A 240 18.66 8.59 3.38
C LEU A 240 18.91 10.08 3.18
N SER A 241 17.96 10.89 3.67
CA SER A 241 18.23 12.32 3.85
C SER A 241 19.23 12.50 4.98
N ASP A 242 20.18 13.37 4.80
CA ASP A 242 20.98 13.91 5.89
C ASP A 242 20.09 14.72 6.84
#